data_ad220f6e60e599fb162c896f2fc67fbe
#
_entry.id   ad220f6e60e599fb162c896f2fc67fbe
#
_cell.length_a   1.000
_cell.length_b   1.000
_cell.length_c   1.000
_cell.angle_alpha   90.00
_cell.angle_beta   90.00
_cell.angle_gamma   90.00
#
_symmetry.space_group_name_H-M   'P 1'
#
loop_
_entity.id
_entity.type
_entity.pdbx_description
1 polymer ?
#
loop_
_entity_poly.entity_id
_entity_poly.type
_entity_poly.pdbx_seq_one_letter_code
_entity_poly.pdbx_strand_id
1 'polypeptide(L)'
;MQPIKDASRSYEVERRLHYATRPGFRIAELQISPTQRVPWHYHSEVQDTFYVINGTIRIFTREPEEEVCLTVGQTYAVRPGRPHLVTNAGDTSAVFLVLQGIGEHDFVALA
;
A
#
# COMPACT_ATOMS: atom_id res chain seq x y z
N MET A 1 3.24 -6.06 -18.54
CA MET A 1 3.75 -6.58 -17.25
C MET A 1 2.75 -7.56 -16.66
N GLN A 2 3.21 -8.70 -16.19
CA GLN A 2 2.33 -9.68 -15.57
C GLN A 2 2.00 -9.28 -14.13
N PRO A 3 0.73 -9.33 -13.72
CA PRO A 3 0.37 -9.08 -12.33
C PRO A 3 0.96 -10.16 -11.41
N ILE A 4 1.31 -9.73 -10.20
CA ILE A 4 1.76 -10.65 -9.15
C ILE A 4 0.62 -10.76 -8.13
N LYS A 5 0.08 -11.97 -7.95
CA LYS A 5 -1.03 -12.18 -7.02
C LYS A 5 -0.60 -12.13 -5.56
N ASP A 6 0.62 -12.59 -5.29
CA ASP A 6 1.23 -12.46 -3.96
C ASP A 6 2.46 -11.59 -4.08
N ALA A 7 2.36 -10.37 -3.56
CA ALA A 7 3.42 -9.36 -3.62
C ALA A 7 4.45 -9.49 -2.50
N SER A 8 4.32 -10.48 -1.61
CA SER A 8 5.15 -10.58 -0.42
C SER A 8 6.64 -10.70 -0.71
N ARG A 9 7.02 -11.14 -1.92
CA ARG A 9 8.42 -11.30 -2.33
C ARG A 9 8.91 -10.22 -3.30
N SER A 10 8.06 -9.27 -3.68
CA SER A 10 8.43 -8.26 -4.67
C SER A 10 9.07 -7.03 -4.02
N TYR A 11 8.99 -6.89 -2.71
CA TYR A 11 9.63 -5.81 -1.95
C TYR A 11 9.77 -6.23 -0.49
N GLU A 12 10.64 -5.55 0.24
CA GLU A 12 10.92 -5.86 1.63
C GLU A 12 10.14 -4.96 2.58
N VAL A 13 9.61 -5.56 3.64
CA VAL A 13 9.00 -4.87 4.77
C VAL A 13 9.53 -5.50 6.06
N GLU A 14 9.45 -4.75 7.17
CA GLU A 14 9.86 -5.30 8.47
C GLU A 14 8.88 -6.34 8.98
N ARG A 15 7.60 -6.16 8.71
CA ARG A 15 6.56 -7.06 9.19
C ARG A 15 5.34 -6.96 8.28
N ARG A 16 4.70 -8.11 8.08
CA ARG A 16 3.46 -8.21 7.31
C ARG A 16 2.50 -9.14 8.03
N LEU A 17 1.29 -8.66 8.32
CA LEU A 17 0.22 -9.44 8.92
C LEU A 17 -0.99 -9.40 8.01
N HIS A 18 -1.69 -10.52 7.89
CA HIS A 18 -2.95 -10.60 7.15
C HIS A 18 -4.07 -10.86 8.16
N TYR A 19 -4.98 -9.89 8.29
CA TYR A 19 -6.13 -10.01 9.19
C TYR A 19 -7.31 -10.69 8.54
N ALA A 20 -7.50 -10.49 7.23
CA ALA A 20 -8.56 -11.11 6.48
C ALA A 20 -8.15 -11.26 5.02
N THR A 21 -8.44 -12.40 4.44
CA THR A 21 -8.29 -12.67 3.01
C THR A 21 -9.52 -13.43 2.58
N ARG A 22 -10.36 -12.81 1.78
CA ARG A 22 -11.61 -13.37 1.26
C ARG A 22 -11.70 -13.09 -0.22
N PRO A 23 -12.52 -13.83 -0.98
CA PRO A 23 -12.78 -13.45 -2.33
C PRO A 23 -13.29 -12.01 -2.39
N GLY A 24 -12.58 -11.15 -3.12
CA GLY A 24 -12.95 -9.76 -3.32
C GLY A 24 -12.40 -8.76 -2.33
N PHE A 25 -11.81 -9.17 -1.20
CA PHE A 25 -11.16 -8.20 -0.32
C PHE A 25 -10.06 -8.79 0.54
N ARG A 26 -9.17 -7.91 1.00
CA ARG A 26 -8.07 -8.25 1.89
C ARG A 26 -7.83 -7.11 2.88
N ILE A 27 -7.43 -7.47 4.11
CA ILE A 27 -6.98 -6.50 5.10
C ILE A 27 -5.62 -6.97 5.60
N ALA A 28 -4.60 -6.14 5.37
CA ALA A 28 -3.24 -6.44 5.80
C ALA A 28 -2.67 -5.28 6.60
N GLU A 29 -1.70 -5.59 7.45
CA GLU A 29 -0.92 -4.59 8.17
C GLU A 29 0.52 -4.69 7.70
N LEU A 30 1.12 -3.56 7.39
CA LEU A 30 2.53 -3.48 7.00
C LEU A 30 3.29 -2.61 7.98
N GLN A 31 4.53 -3.01 8.28
CA GLN A 31 5.49 -2.19 9.00
C GLN A 31 6.71 -1.99 8.11
N ILE A 32 7.06 -0.74 7.85
CA ILE A 32 8.22 -0.40 7.01
C ILE A 32 9.20 0.48 7.79
N SER A 33 10.49 0.21 7.59
CA SER A 33 11.56 1.04 8.14
C SER A 33 11.66 2.36 7.36
N PRO A 34 12.43 3.34 7.86
CA PRO A 34 12.63 4.60 7.13
C PRO A 34 13.22 4.43 5.73
N THR A 35 13.91 3.32 5.45
CA THR A 35 14.54 3.07 4.14
C THR A 35 13.75 2.11 3.25
N GLN A 36 12.66 1.57 3.75
CA GLN A 36 11.82 0.65 2.98
C GLN A 36 10.66 1.38 2.35
N ARG A 37 10.11 0.79 1.30
CA ARG A 37 8.96 1.36 0.58
C ARG A 37 8.16 0.27 -0.11
N VAL A 38 6.89 0.55 -0.36
CA VAL A 38 6.09 -0.23 -1.30
C VAL A 38 6.29 0.45 -2.66
N PRO A 39 6.99 -0.20 -3.61
CA PRO A 39 7.40 0.46 -4.85
C PRO A 39 6.22 0.82 -5.74
N TRP A 40 6.48 1.62 -6.79
CA TRP A 40 5.46 2.01 -7.75
C TRP A 40 4.72 0.80 -8.30
N HIS A 41 3.41 0.81 -8.17
CA HIS A 41 2.53 -0.26 -8.66
C HIS A 41 1.10 0.25 -8.77
N TYR A 42 0.24 -0.57 -9.37
CA TYR A 42 -1.20 -0.36 -9.30
C TYR A 42 -1.91 -1.70 -9.15
N HIS A 43 -3.16 -1.67 -8.76
CA HIS A 43 -4.05 -2.81 -8.71
C HIS A 43 -5.14 -2.60 -9.77
N SER A 44 -5.43 -3.64 -10.56
CA SER A 44 -6.35 -3.48 -11.69
C SER A 44 -7.80 -3.29 -11.25
N GLU A 45 -8.23 -3.98 -10.18
CA GLU A 45 -9.64 -4.02 -9.80
C GLU A 45 -9.93 -3.51 -8.40
N VAL A 46 -8.96 -3.57 -7.48
CA VAL A 46 -9.21 -3.20 -6.08
C VAL A 46 -8.78 -1.77 -5.79
N GLN A 47 -9.50 -1.13 -4.87
CA GLN A 47 -9.10 0.11 -4.27
C GLN A 47 -8.18 -0.20 -3.09
N ASP A 48 -7.09 0.55 -2.94
CA ASP A 48 -6.27 0.54 -1.73
C ASP A 48 -6.72 1.65 -0.80
N THR A 49 -7.08 1.31 0.43
CA THR A 49 -7.34 2.30 1.47
C THR A 49 -6.30 2.12 2.56
N PHE A 50 -5.56 3.19 2.85
CA PHE A 50 -4.51 3.20 3.85
C PHE A 50 -5.02 3.82 5.14
N TYR A 51 -4.64 3.24 6.28
CA TYR A 51 -4.95 3.77 7.61
C TYR A 51 -3.69 3.65 8.46
N VAL A 52 -3.16 4.79 8.95
CA VAL A 52 -1.90 4.80 9.70
C VAL A 52 -2.16 4.48 11.16
N ILE A 53 -1.45 3.47 11.67
CA ILE A 53 -1.51 3.04 13.07
C ILE A 53 -0.40 3.71 13.88
N ASN A 54 0.81 3.79 13.31
CA ASN A 54 1.96 4.38 13.98
C ASN A 54 2.92 4.98 12.96
N GLY A 55 3.59 6.07 13.32
CA GLY A 55 4.53 6.74 12.44
C GLY A 55 3.84 7.60 11.38
N THR A 56 4.58 7.85 10.29
CA THR A 56 4.14 8.74 9.22
C THR A 56 4.51 8.12 7.87
N ILE A 57 3.56 8.06 6.96
CA ILE A 57 3.82 7.59 5.59
C ILE A 57 3.53 8.71 4.60
N ARG A 58 4.15 8.61 3.42
CA ARG A 58 3.89 9.50 2.31
C ARG A 58 3.51 8.64 1.11
N ILE A 59 2.39 9.00 0.49
CA ILE A 59 1.89 8.30 -0.69
C ILE A 59 2.02 9.22 -1.88
N PHE A 60 2.72 8.74 -2.91
CA PHE A 60 2.84 9.43 -4.20
C PHE A 60 1.95 8.72 -5.19
N THR A 61 1.21 9.49 -5.97
CA THR A 61 0.30 8.95 -6.98
C THR A 61 0.54 9.59 -8.33
N ARG A 62 0.02 8.96 -9.37
CA ARG A 62 -0.01 9.49 -10.74
C ARG A 62 -1.45 9.50 -11.22
N GLU A 63 -1.74 10.29 -12.24
CA GLU A 63 -3.04 10.33 -12.95
C GLU A 63 -4.22 10.72 -12.05
N PRO A 64 -4.18 11.87 -11.38
CA PRO A 64 -3.16 12.91 -11.46
C PRO A 64 -1.99 12.67 -10.51
N GLU A 65 -0.90 13.37 -10.78
CA GLU A 65 0.26 13.34 -9.91
C GLU A 65 -0.02 14.13 -8.64
N GLU A 66 0.05 13.43 -7.50
CA GLU A 66 -0.22 14.00 -6.19
C GLU A 66 0.69 13.36 -5.14
N GLU A 67 0.81 14.05 -4.01
CA GLU A 67 1.56 13.57 -2.87
C GLU A 67 0.76 13.86 -1.62
N VAL A 68 0.62 12.88 -0.74
CA VAL A 68 -0.08 13.05 0.53
C VAL A 68 0.74 12.47 1.67
N CYS A 69 0.78 13.18 2.80
CA CYS A 69 1.46 12.73 4.00
C CYS A 69 0.40 12.37 5.04
N LEU A 70 0.48 11.16 5.58
CA LEU A 70 -0.47 10.65 6.56
C LEU A 70 0.20 10.36 7.89
N THR A 71 -0.41 10.83 8.97
CA THR A 71 0.00 10.51 10.33
C THR A 71 -1.05 9.61 11.00
N VAL A 72 -0.81 9.24 12.25
CA VAL A 72 -1.67 8.31 13.00
C VAL A 72 -3.14 8.69 12.91
N GLY A 73 -3.97 7.73 12.54
CA GLY A 73 -5.42 7.87 12.44
C GLY A 73 -5.92 8.45 11.13
N GLN A 74 -5.03 8.85 10.23
CA GLN A 74 -5.42 9.40 8.93
C GLN A 74 -5.53 8.31 7.89
N THR A 75 -6.38 8.55 6.89
CA THR A 75 -6.66 7.60 5.81
C THR A 75 -6.55 8.26 4.44
N TYR A 76 -6.28 7.45 3.43
CA TYR A 76 -6.26 7.88 2.04
C TYR A 76 -6.62 6.70 1.15
N ALA A 77 -7.47 6.91 0.17
CA ALA A 77 -7.89 5.86 -0.76
C ALA A 77 -7.31 6.11 -2.14
N VAL A 78 -6.75 5.06 -2.73
CA VAL A 78 -6.25 5.06 -4.10
C VAL A 78 -7.17 4.17 -4.94
N ARG A 79 -7.79 4.75 -5.96
CA ARG A 79 -8.73 4.03 -6.84
C ARG A 79 -8.04 2.93 -7.64
N PRO A 80 -8.79 1.94 -8.14
CA PRO A 80 -8.22 0.92 -9.03
C PRO A 80 -7.53 1.56 -10.25
N GLY A 81 -6.44 0.95 -10.67
CA GLY A 81 -5.67 1.39 -11.84
C GLY A 81 -4.76 2.57 -11.61
N ARG A 82 -4.83 3.24 -10.48
CA ARG A 82 -4.00 4.42 -10.22
C ARG A 82 -2.63 4.03 -9.68
N PRO A 83 -1.53 4.38 -10.37
CA PRO A 83 -0.19 4.08 -9.87
C PRO A 83 0.11 4.82 -8.57
N HIS A 84 0.76 4.14 -7.64
CA HIS A 84 1.15 4.74 -6.38
C HIS A 84 2.41 4.13 -5.79
N LEU A 85 3.05 4.90 -4.92
CA LEU A 85 4.28 4.56 -4.19
C LEU A 85 4.06 4.95 -2.74
N VAL A 86 4.39 4.05 -1.81
CA VAL A 86 4.28 4.33 -0.37
C VAL A 86 5.66 4.36 0.24
N THR A 87 6.00 5.45 0.92
CA THR A 87 7.28 5.61 1.60
C THR A 87 7.06 5.92 3.07
N ASN A 88 8.10 5.71 3.87
CA ASN A 88 8.13 6.16 5.26
C ASN A 88 8.62 7.61 5.28
N ALA A 89 7.83 8.52 5.82
CA ALA A 89 8.16 9.94 5.86
C ALA A 89 8.79 10.37 7.18
N GLY A 90 8.98 9.42 8.12
CA GLY A 90 9.57 9.69 9.43
C GLY A 90 10.97 9.10 9.58
N ASP A 91 11.45 9.12 10.80
CA ASP A 91 12.77 8.57 11.17
C ASP A 91 12.66 7.29 12.02
N THR A 92 11.45 6.80 12.23
CA THR A 92 11.17 5.55 12.91
C THR A 92 10.27 4.69 12.02
N SER A 93 10.07 3.42 12.39
CA SER A 93 9.20 2.52 11.66
C SER A 93 7.78 3.06 11.58
N ALA A 94 7.12 2.86 10.46
CA ALA A 94 5.73 3.20 10.26
C ALA A 94 4.89 1.94 10.14
N VAL A 95 3.71 1.94 10.75
CA VAL A 95 2.76 0.83 10.74
C VAL A 95 1.44 1.32 10.17
N PHE A 96 0.92 0.64 9.17
CA PHE A 96 -0.33 1.03 8.54
C PHE A 96 -1.11 -0.18 8.04
N LEU A 97 -2.43 -0.02 8.04
CA LEU A 97 -3.33 -0.99 7.44
C LEU A 97 -3.52 -0.69 5.96
N VAL A 98 -3.66 -1.74 5.18
CA VAL A 98 -4.04 -1.68 3.76
C VAL A 98 -5.32 -2.49 3.62
N LEU A 99 -6.41 -1.79 3.29
CA LEU A 99 -7.71 -2.40 3.05
C LEU A 99 -7.93 -2.42 1.54
N GLN A 100 -8.00 -3.62 0.96
CA GLN A 100 -8.10 -3.80 -0.48
C GLN A 100 -9.42 -4.45 -0.84
N GLY A 101 -10.18 -3.82 -1.68
CA GLY A 101 -11.48 -4.28 -2.16
C GLY A 101 -12.10 -3.28 -3.13
N ILE A 102 -13.18 -3.62 -3.76
CA ILE A 102 -13.70 -4.98 -3.91
C ILE A 102 -13.37 -5.43 -5.32
N GLY A 103 -12.83 -6.66 -5.44
CA GLY A 103 -12.42 -7.19 -6.74
C GLY A 103 -11.31 -8.21 -6.58
N GLU A 104 -10.82 -8.74 -7.69
CA GLU A 104 -9.71 -9.67 -7.68
C GLU A 104 -8.41 -8.91 -7.39
N HIS A 105 -7.63 -9.41 -6.42
CA HIS A 105 -6.37 -8.80 -6.06
C HIS A 105 -5.28 -9.14 -7.08
N ASP A 106 -4.55 -8.13 -7.52
CA ASP A 106 -3.31 -8.28 -8.27
C ASP A 106 -2.31 -7.20 -7.80
N PHE A 107 -1.10 -7.29 -8.27
CA PHE A 107 -0.05 -6.31 -8.01
C PHE A 107 0.72 -6.14 -9.31
N VAL A 108 0.56 -4.99 -9.95
CA VAL A 108 1.25 -4.71 -11.22
C VAL A 108 2.38 -3.75 -10.94
N ALA A 109 3.60 -4.29 -10.89
CA ALA A 109 4.78 -3.49 -10.60
C ALA A 109 5.15 -2.60 -11.78
N LEU A 110 5.60 -1.38 -11.48
CA LEU A 110 6.06 -0.41 -12.46
C LEU A 110 7.54 -0.15 -12.25
N ALA A 111 8.23 0.06 -13.37
CA ALA A 111 9.66 0.40 -13.32
C ALA A 111 9.90 1.82 -12.84
#